data_9fb80160fd7321cd2e50c82e8c28aa87
#
_entry.id   9fb80160fd7321cd2e50c82e8c28aa87
#
_cell.length_a   1.000
_cell.length_b   1.000
_cell.length_c   1.000
_cell.angle_alpha   90.00
_cell.angle_beta   90.00
_cell.angle_gamma   90.00
#
_symmetry.space_group_name_H-M   'P 1'
#
loop_
_entity.id
_entity.type
_entity.pdbx_description
1 polymer ?
#
loop_
_entity_poly.entity_id
_entity_poly.type
_entity_poly.pdbx_seq_one_letter_code
_entity_poly.pdbx_strand_id
1 'polypeptide(L)'
;MRHMPRTEKILNIIMVIFALIGIVLMVTGKEDGTLQSTGIENFKYYTVLSNVFCGIVAGLYLIRRSDKLIPLKLGAVCGVTITFCVVAFMFGPIYGFLQFYQRGNLFFHLLLPVVAMVEFIIVRRGNIPFRYTILAAIPTLIYGFCYMTNILINGKGEWPDTNDFYGFLNWGWPVGIGIFAVITLSAFGVACAFRAISNKRSLNKKEA
;
A
#
# COMPACT_ATOMS: atom_id res chain seq x y z
N MET A 1 10.52 -25.93 -4.30
CA MET A 1 9.90 -24.94 -3.39
C MET A 1 10.95 -24.42 -2.43
N ARG A 2 11.06 -23.10 -2.24
CA ARG A 2 11.98 -22.52 -1.27
C ARG A 2 11.55 -22.89 0.16
N HIS A 3 12.50 -23.23 1.03
CA HIS A 3 12.23 -23.36 2.46
C HIS A 3 11.88 -21.99 3.02
N MET A 4 10.67 -21.83 3.58
CA MET A 4 10.21 -20.56 4.19
C MET A 4 10.56 -20.58 5.68
N PRO A 5 11.36 -19.63 6.18
CA PRO A 5 11.64 -19.49 7.61
C PRO A 5 10.34 -19.33 8.41
N ARG A 6 10.34 -19.83 9.65
CA ARG A 6 9.16 -19.74 10.53
C ARG A 6 8.66 -18.30 10.71
N THR A 7 9.58 -17.35 10.89
CA THR A 7 9.27 -15.93 11.04
C THR A 7 8.57 -15.37 9.79
N GLU A 8 9.08 -15.69 8.58
CA GLU A 8 8.47 -15.25 7.32
C GLU A 8 7.04 -15.79 7.19
N LYS A 9 6.83 -17.07 7.55
CA LYS A 9 5.51 -17.69 7.53
C LYS A 9 4.55 -16.99 8.48
N ILE A 10 4.95 -16.73 9.72
CA ILE A 10 4.13 -16.07 10.74
C ILE A 10 3.73 -14.66 10.28
N LEU A 11 4.68 -13.85 9.80
CA LEU A 11 4.40 -12.48 9.37
C LEU A 11 3.45 -12.43 8.16
N ASN A 12 3.60 -13.35 7.20
CA ASN A 12 2.66 -13.43 6.08
C ASN A 12 1.25 -13.87 6.53
N ILE A 13 1.13 -14.77 7.51
CA ILE A 13 -0.17 -15.13 8.11
C ILE A 13 -0.80 -13.91 8.79
N ILE A 14 -0.03 -13.15 9.57
CA ILE A 14 -0.51 -11.93 10.23
C ILE A 14 -1.01 -10.91 9.20
N MET A 15 -0.27 -10.70 8.10
CA MET A 15 -0.71 -9.79 7.02
C MET A 15 -2.04 -10.23 6.40
N VAL A 16 -2.24 -11.53 6.15
CA VAL A 16 -3.51 -12.06 5.64
C VAL A 16 -4.63 -11.81 6.64
N ILE A 17 -4.41 -12.10 7.93
CA ILE A 17 -5.40 -11.88 8.99
C ILE A 17 -5.76 -10.40 9.10
N PHE A 18 -4.76 -9.50 9.11
CA PHE A 18 -5.01 -8.06 9.21
C PHE A 18 -5.74 -7.51 7.98
N ALA A 19 -5.43 -8.02 6.77
CA ALA A 19 -6.16 -7.66 5.57
C ALA A 19 -7.65 -8.09 5.66
N LEU A 20 -7.91 -9.32 6.10
CA LEU A 20 -9.28 -9.82 6.27
C LEU A 20 -10.07 -9.03 7.33
N ILE A 21 -9.47 -8.78 8.49
CA ILE A 21 -10.11 -7.98 9.54
C ILE A 21 -10.38 -6.57 9.02
N GLY A 22 -9.39 -5.93 8.37
CA GLY A 22 -9.56 -4.60 7.79
C GLY A 22 -10.69 -4.53 6.78
N ILE A 23 -10.77 -5.50 5.85
CA ILE A 23 -11.87 -5.59 4.87
C ILE A 23 -13.22 -5.73 5.58
N VAL A 24 -13.35 -6.67 6.53
CA VAL A 24 -14.61 -6.88 7.24
C VAL A 24 -15.04 -5.60 7.95
N LEU A 25 -14.13 -4.95 8.68
CA LEU A 25 -14.46 -3.72 9.41
C LEU A 25 -14.79 -2.55 8.47
N MET A 26 -14.14 -2.46 7.29
CA MET A 26 -14.43 -1.43 6.28
C MET A 26 -15.78 -1.65 5.60
N VAL A 27 -16.16 -2.92 5.35
CA VAL A 27 -17.42 -3.24 4.66
C VAL A 27 -18.61 -3.20 5.61
N THR A 28 -18.44 -3.63 6.87
CA THR A 28 -19.54 -3.73 7.85
C THR A 28 -19.64 -2.53 8.78
N GLY A 29 -18.57 -1.72 8.88
CA GLY A 29 -18.53 -0.56 9.77
C GLY A 29 -19.49 0.54 9.28
N LYS A 30 -20.30 1.07 10.19
CA LYS A 30 -20.95 2.37 9.99
C LYS A 30 -19.90 3.43 10.28
N GLU A 31 -19.68 4.34 9.34
CA GLU A 31 -18.67 5.35 9.52
C GLU A 31 -19.16 6.49 10.41
N ASP A 32 -18.37 6.78 11.45
CA ASP A 32 -18.43 8.01 12.23
C ASP A 32 -17.22 8.87 11.84
N GLY A 33 -17.01 9.14 10.56
CA GLY A 33 -15.74 9.75 10.16
C GLY A 33 -15.80 10.66 8.94
N THR A 34 -14.68 11.33 8.70
CA THR A 34 -14.50 12.37 7.69
C THR A 34 -14.52 11.88 6.25
N LEU A 35 -14.35 10.59 6.00
CA LEU A 35 -14.49 9.96 4.68
C LEU A 35 -15.78 9.14 4.70
N GLN A 36 -16.82 9.68 4.11
CA GLN A 36 -18.19 9.17 4.20
C GLN A 36 -18.49 7.97 3.28
N SER A 37 -17.48 7.17 2.95
CA SER A 37 -17.72 5.95 2.19
C SER A 37 -18.04 4.79 3.12
N THR A 38 -19.10 4.07 2.82
CA THR A 38 -19.54 2.89 3.56
C THR A 38 -19.54 1.66 2.65
N GLY A 39 -19.33 0.49 3.25
CA GLY A 39 -19.41 -0.75 2.51
C GLY A 39 -18.41 -0.87 1.37
N ILE A 40 -18.90 -1.30 0.20
CA ILE A 40 -18.08 -1.57 -1.00
C ILE A 40 -17.45 -0.29 -1.57
N GLU A 41 -18.02 0.87 -1.33
CA GLU A 41 -17.44 2.15 -1.81
C GLU A 41 -16.03 2.42 -1.27
N ASN A 42 -15.67 1.84 -0.13
CA ASN A 42 -14.32 1.92 0.40
C ASN A 42 -13.24 1.40 -0.56
N PHE A 43 -13.60 0.54 -1.50
CA PHE A 43 -12.66 0.02 -2.52
C PHE A 43 -12.25 1.05 -3.57
N LYS A 44 -12.83 2.25 -3.59
CA LYS A 44 -12.33 3.35 -4.40
C LYS A 44 -11.01 3.92 -3.89
N TYR A 45 -10.70 3.76 -2.60
CA TYR A 45 -9.49 4.32 -1.99
C TYR A 45 -8.25 3.46 -2.22
N TYR A 46 -7.15 4.14 -2.57
CA TYR A 46 -5.83 3.50 -2.71
C TYR A 46 -5.40 2.75 -1.46
N THR A 47 -5.69 3.31 -0.28
CA THR A 47 -5.44 2.66 1.02
C THR A 47 -6.03 1.26 1.09
N VAL A 48 -7.30 1.12 0.74
CA VAL A 48 -7.99 -0.17 0.80
C VAL A 48 -7.40 -1.12 -0.24
N LEU A 49 -7.27 -0.67 -1.49
CA LEU A 49 -6.75 -1.51 -2.57
C LEU A 49 -5.31 -1.96 -2.33
N SER A 50 -4.43 -1.09 -1.85
CA SER A 50 -3.03 -1.45 -1.58
C SER A 50 -2.91 -2.46 -0.43
N ASN A 51 -3.73 -2.34 0.62
CA ASN A 51 -3.73 -3.27 1.74
C ASN A 51 -4.36 -4.62 1.37
N VAL A 52 -5.45 -4.63 0.60
CA VAL A 52 -6.04 -5.86 0.05
C VAL A 52 -5.05 -6.57 -0.86
N PHE A 53 -4.39 -5.84 -1.76
CA PHE A 53 -3.34 -6.39 -2.61
C PHE A 53 -2.20 -7.00 -1.78
N CYS A 54 -1.77 -6.32 -0.71
CA CYS A 54 -0.74 -6.84 0.21
C CYS A 54 -1.18 -8.15 0.87
N GLY A 55 -2.42 -8.24 1.36
CA GLY A 55 -2.97 -9.47 1.92
C GLY A 55 -3.04 -10.62 0.91
N ILE A 56 -3.49 -10.35 -0.31
CA ILE A 56 -3.53 -11.35 -1.40
C ILE A 56 -2.12 -11.85 -1.74
N VAL A 57 -1.15 -10.95 -1.90
CA VAL A 57 0.23 -11.31 -2.20
C VAL A 57 0.86 -12.11 -1.05
N ALA A 58 0.58 -11.77 0.20
CA ALA A 58 1.02 -12.54 1.37
C ALA A 58 0.44 -13.97 1.35
N GLY A 59 -0.85 -14.12 1.05
CA GLY A 59 -1.51 -15.42 0.89
C GLY A 59 -0.93 -16.25 -0.25
N LEU A 60 -0.74 -15.65 -1.43
CA LEU A 60 -0.10 -16.33 -2.58
C LEU A 60 1.32 -16.79 -2.25
N TYR A 61 2.06 -15.98 -1.48
CA TYR A 61 3.42 -16.31 -1.07
C TYR A 61 3.46 -17.50 -0.10
N LEU A 62 2.50 -17.59 0.82
CA LEU A 62 2.33 -18.74 1.70
C LEU A 62 2.08 -20.05 0.94
N ILE A 63 1.26 -19.98 -0.13
CA ILE A 63 0.86 -21.14 -0.93
C ILE A 63 1.99 -21.57 -1.88
N ARG A 64 2.52 -20.62 -2.67
CA ARG A 64 3.42 -20.93 -3.80
C ARG A 64 4.91 -20.92 -3.45
N ARG A 65 5.33 -20.19 -2.40
CA ARG A 65 6.72 -20.07 -1.91
C ARG A 65 7.75 -19.86 -3.03
N SER A 66 7.44 -18.97 -3.95
CA SER A 66 8.22 -18.78 -5.18
C SER A 66 8.87 -17.40 -5.22
N ASP A 67 10.15 -17.36 -5.61
CA ASP A 67 10.87 -16.09 -5.80
C ASP A 67 10.31 -15.28 -6.99
N LYS A 68 9.52 -15.90 -7.87
CA LYS A 68 8.79 -15.21 -8.94
C LYS A 68 7.76 -14.19 -8.39
N LEU A 69 7.36 -14.33 -7.13
CA LEU A 69 6.44 -13.40 -6.45
C LEU A 69 7.14 -12.20 -5.80
N ILE A 70 8.48 -12.14 -5.82
CA ILE A 70 9.23 -11.03 -5.21
C ILE A 70 8.84 -9.67 -5.80
N PRO A 71 8.65 -9.48 -7.13
CA PRO A 71 8.18 -8.20 -7.66
C PRO A 71 6.82 -7.79 -7.10
N LEU A 72 5.88 -8.73 -6.96
CA LEU A 72 4.56 -8.47 -6.37
C LEU A 72 4.69 -8.11 -4.89
N LYS A 73 5.55 -8.81 -4.14
CA LYS A 73 5.81 -8.46 -2.73
C LYS A 73 6.42 -7.07 -2.59
N LEU A 74 7.37 -6.71 -3.45
CA LEU A 74 7.95 -5.38 -3.46
C LEU A 74 6.88 -4.32 -3.78
N GLY A 75 6.03 -4.54 -4.79
CA GLY A 75 4.92 -3.64 -5.10
C GLY A 75 3.92 -3.52 -3.96
N ALA A 76 3.58 -4.63 -3.31
CA ALA A 76 2.66 -4.65 -2.18
C ALA A 76 3.20 -3.83 -1.00
N VAL A 77 4.46 -4.07 -0.58
CA VAL A 77 5.05 -3.30 0.53
C VAL A 77 5.20 -1.82 0.19
N CYS A 78 5.52 -1.49 -1.07
CA CYS A 78 5.57 -0.08 -1.51
C CYS A 78 4.21 0.59 -1.39
N GLY A 79 3.14 -0.05 -1.86
CA GLY A 79 1.78 0.49 -1.80
C GLY A 79 1.34 0.80 -0.36
N VAL A 80 1.51 -0.16 0.56
CA VAL A 80 1.11 0.05 1.95
C VAL A 80 2.05 1.01 2.69
N THR A 81 3.32 1.11 2.28
CA THR A 81 4.26 2.11 2.84
C THR A 81 3.84 3.53 2.44
N ILE A 82 3.44 3.75 1.19
CA ILE A 82 2.89 5.06 0.76
C ILE A 82 1.65 5.41 1.59
N THR A 83 0.72 4.49 1.76
CA THR A 83 -0.46 4.69 2.61
C THR A 83 -0.07 5.09 4.03
N PHE A 84 0.85 4.34 4.66
CA PHE A 84 1.35 4.65 5.99
C PHE A 84 1.99 6.05 6.07
N CYS A 85 2.87 6.38 5.13
CA CYS A 85 3.57 7.67 5.12
C CYS A 85 2.61 8.86 4.93
N VAL A 86 1.64 8.75 4.03
CA VAL A 86 0.64 9.80 3.81
C VAL A 86 -0.18 10.05 5.08
N VAL A 87 -0.59 9.00 5.78
CA VAL A 87 -1.34 9.16 7.02
C VAL A 87 -0.44 9.65 8.15
N ALA A 88 0.74 9.06 8.34
CA ALA A 88 1.62 9.38 9.46
C ALA A 88 2.22 10.79 9.37
N PHE A 89 2.54 11.27 8.16
CA PHE A 89 3.29 12.52 7.98
C PHE A 89 2.47 13.66 7.36
N MET A 90 1.30 13.37 6.80
CA MET A 90 0.45 14.38 6.16
C MET A 90 -0.93 14.47 6.84
N PHE A 91 -1.75 13.45 6.76
CA PHE A 91 -3.13 13.53 7.23
C PHE A 91 -3.26 13.52 8.77
N GLY A 92 -2.50 12.67 9.45
CA GLY A 92 -2.53 12.59 10.91
C GLY A 92 -2.18 13.90 11.59
N PRO A 93 -1.09 14.58 11.21
CA PRO A 93 -0.76 15.92 11.75
C PRO A 93 -1.80 17.01 11.43
N ILE A 94 -2.47 16.95 10.27
CA ILE A 94 -3.42 17.97 9.83
C ILE A 94 -4.81 17.75 10.46
N TYR A 95 -5.29 16.51 10.46
CA TYR A 95 -6.68 16.19 10.83
C TYR A 95 -6.80 15.42 12.16
N GLY A 96 -5.68 15.06 12.78
CA GLY A 96 -5.63 14.26 14.00
C GLY A 96 -5.52 12.74 13.72
N PHE A 97 -4.67 12.07 14.51
CA PHE A 97 -4.36 10.65 14.30
C PHE A 97 -5.51 9.70 14.64
N LEU A 98 -6.35 10.06 15.64
CA LEU A 98 -7.38 9.15 16.13
C LEU A 98 -8.33 8.69 15.03
N GLN A 99 -8.76 9.59 14.15
CA GLN A 99 -9.68 9.25 13.07
C GLN A 99 -9.08 8.29 12.02
N PHE A 100 -7.74 8.29 11.87
CA PHE A 100 -7.02 7.41 10.94
C PHE A 100 -6.56 6.10 11.57
N TYR A 101 -6.64 5.96 12.91
CA TYR A 101 -6.19 4.77 13.63
C TYR A 101 -7.31 4.10 14.42
N GLN A 102 -8.55 4.16 13.90
CA GLN A 102 -9.72 3.50 14.47
C GLN A 102 -10.24 2.39 13.56
N ARG A 103 -10.86 1.38 14.14
CA ARG A 103 -11.55 0.31 13.41
C ARG A 103 -10.72 -0.26 12.25
N GLY A 104 -11.29 -0.35 11.04
CA GLY A 104 -10.60 -0.84 9.83
C GLY A 104 -9.40 0.00 9.44
N ASN A 105 -9.45 1.32 9.68
CA ASN A 105 -8.36 2.25 9.43
C ASN A 105 -7.10 1.92 10.25
N LEU A 106 -7.24 1.43 11.48
CA LEU A 106 -6.09 0.99 12.28
C LEU A 106 -5.30 -0.12 11.56
N PHE A 107 -6.01 -1.06 10.96
CA PHE A 107 -5.36 -2.15 10.23
C PHE A 107 -4.70 -1.67 8.96
N PHE A 108 -5.35 -0.79 8.20
CA PHE A 108 -4.89 -0.37 6.87
C PHE A 108 -3.93 0.81 6.88
N HIS A 109 -3.94 1.65 7.91
CA HIS A 109 -3.02 2.77 8.02
C HIS A 109 -1.81 2.49 8.91
N LEU A 110 -1.86 1.47 9.79
CA LEU A 110 -0.80 1.22 10.75
C LEU A 110 -0.37 -0.25 10.78
N LEU A 111 -1.24 -1.17 11.22
CA LEU A 111 -0.82 -2.51 11.60
C LEU A 111 -0.30 -3.33 10.42
N LEU A 112 -1.07 -3.42 9.33
CA LEU A 112 -0.66 -4.19 8.15
C LEU A 112 0.55 -3.55 7.44
N PRO A 113 0.60 -2.23 7.18
CA PRO A 113 1.78 -1.58 6.63
C PRO A 113 3.04 -1.84 7.44
N VAL A 114 3.00 -1.69 8.76
CA VAL A 114 4.17 -1.91 9.62
C VAL A 114 4.63 -3.37 9.55
N VAL A 115 3.72 -4.33 9.63
CA VAL A 115 4.08 -5.76 9.51
C VAL A 115 4.68 -6.07 8.15
N ALA A 116 4.14 -5.50 7.07
CA ALA A 116 4.66 -5.70 5.71
C ALA A 116 6.08 -5.11 5.54
N MET A 117 6.32 -3.90 6.06
CA MET A 117 7.65 -3.28 6.07
C MET A 117 8.65 -4.12 6.88
N VAL A 118 8.29 -4.52 8.09
CA VAL A 118 9.14 -5.36 8.96
C VAL A 118 9.45 -6.68 8.26
N GLU A 119 8.44 -7.37 7.74
CA GLU A 119 8.62 -8.64 7.02
C GLU A 119 9.57 -8.47 5.83
N PHE A 120 9.40 -7.42 5.04
CA PHE A 120 10.24 -7.18 3.88
C PHE A 120 11.69 -6.88 4.27
N ILE A 121 11.90 -6.14 5.36
CA ILE A 121 13.23 -5.78 5.85
C ILE A 121 13.94 -6.99 6.47
N ILE A 122 13.27 -7.79 7.32
CA ILE A 122 13.95 -8.86 8.07
C ILE A 122 14.15 -10.14 7.26
N VAL A 123 13.27 -10.42 6.30
CA VAL A 123 13.37 -11.64 5.47
C VAL A 123 14.38 -11.43 4.35
N ARG A 124 15.36 -12.32 4.29
CA ARG A 124 16.39 -12.29 3.25
C ARG A 124 15.86 -12.89 1.94
N ARG A 125 15.83 -12.09 0.87
CA ARG A 125 15.29 -12.49 -0.45
C ARG A 125 16.33 -12.65 -1.55
N GLY A 126 17.61 -12.51 -1.23
CA GLY A 126 18.68 -12.50 -2.23
C GLY A 126 18.79 -11.15 -2.93
N ASN A 127 19.48 -11.14 -4.07
CA ASN A 127 19.68 -9.93 -4.86
C ASN A 127 18.44 -9.63 -5.69
N ILE A 128 17.80 -8.50 -5.42
CA ILE A 128 16.60 -8.02 -6.14
C ILE A 128 17.06 -7.20 -7.36
N PRO A 129 16.72 -7.60 -8.61
CA PRO A 129 17.05 -6.85 -9.81
C PRO A 129 16.42 -5.45 -9.83
N PHE A 130 17.10 -4.47 -10.45
CA PHE A 130 16.60 -3.10 -10.53
C PHE A 130 15.23 -3.01 -11.22
N ARG A 131 15.00 -3.79 -12.27
CA ARG A 131 13.71 -3.82 -12.98
C ARG A 131 12.51 -4.07 -12.05
N TYR A 132 12.69 -4.72 -10.90
CA TYR A 132 11.62 -4.97 -9.95
C TYR A 132 11.17 -3.70 -9.21
N THR A 133 12.04 -2.68 -9.10
CA THR A 133 11.64 -1.39 -8.53
C THR A 133 10.69 -0.63 -9.46
N ILE A 134 10.89 -0.74 -10.77
CA ILE A 134 9.97 -0.17 -11.77
C ILE A 134 8.63 -0.89 -11.70
N LEU A 135 8.65 -2.22 -11.71
CA LEU A 135 7.42 -3.03 -11.61
C LEU A 135 6.64 -2.75 -10.31
N ALA A 136 7.34 -2.45 -9.22
CA ALA A 136 6.73 -2.17 -7.93
C ALA A 136 5.96 -0.83 -7.90
N ALA A 137 6.33 0.15 -8.72
CA ALA A 137 5.64 1.43 -8.83
C ALA A 137 4.39 1.37 -9.75
N ILE A 138 4.30 0.34 -10.62
CA ILE A 138 3.20 0.22 -11.59
C ILE A 138 1.81 0.21 -10.94
N PRO A 139 1.53 -0.53 -9.85
CA PRO A 139 0.20 -0.50 -9.23
C PRO A 139 -0.24 0.90 -8.80
N THR A 140 0.68 1.71 -8.26
CA THR A 140 0.40 3.11 -7.87
C THR A 140 0.11 3.97 -9.11
N LEU A 141 0.90 3.80 -10.16
CA LEU A 141 0.69 4.52 -11.43
C LEU A 141 -0.66 4.17 -12.07
N ILE A 142 -1.00 2.88 -12.12
CA ILE A 142 -2.29 2.42 -12.68
C ILE A 142 -3.44 2.99 -11.87
N TYR A 143 -3.38 2.90 -10.54
CA TYR A 143 -4.43 3.46 -9.69
C TYR A 143 -4.68 4.91 -10.01
N GLY A 144 -3.64 5.68 -10.14
CA GLY A 144 -3.77 7.06 -10.44
C GLY A 144 -4.27 7.39 -11.81
N PHE A 145 -3.82 6.67 -12.75
CA PHE A 145 -4.37 6.80 -14.09
C PHE A 145 -5.88 6.52 -14.08
N CYS A 146 -6.33 5.46 -13.39
CA CYS A 146 -7.76 5.15 -13.23
C CYS A 146 -8.51 6.27 -12.49
N TYR A 147 -7.93 6.80 -11.41
CA TYR A 147 -8.51 7.89 -10.64
C TYR A 147 -8.71 9.15 -11.49
N MET A 148 -7.66 9.60 -12.20
CA MET A 148 -7.74 10.78 -13.06
C MET A 148 -8.68 10.58 -14.25
N THR A 149 -8.68 9.38 -14.86
CA THR A 149 -9.57 9.01 -15.95
C THR A 149 -11.03 9.02 -15.50
N ASN A 150 -11.31 8.51 -14.29
CA ASN A 150 -12.66 8.56 -13.73
C ASN A 150 -13.18 10.00 -13.63
N ILE A 151 -12.35 10.94 -13.16
CA ILE A 151 -12.71 12.35 -13.06
C ILE A 151 -12.91 12.98 -14.44
N LEU A 152 -12.08 12.60 -15.42
CA LEU A 152 -12.22 13.10 -16.80
C LEU A 152 -13.51 12.66 -17.46
N ILE A 153 -13.94 11.42 -17.23
CA ILE A 153 -15.14 10.85 -17.86
C ILE A 153 -16.41 11.28 -17.13
N ASN A 154 -16.41 11.22 -15.78
CA ASN A 154 -17.62 11.42 -14.96
C ASN A 154 -17.71 12.81 -14.35
N GLY A 155 -16.72 13.69 -14.60
CA GLY A 155 -16.62 14.99 -13.97
C GLY A 155 -16.12 14.92 -12.53
N LYS A 156 -15.76 16.08 -11.96
CA LYS A 156 -15.29 16.18 -10.59
C LYS A 156 -16.37 15.81 -9.58
N GLY A 157 -17.62 16.21 -9.84
CA GLY A 157 -18.71 16.11 -8.87
C GLY A 157 -18.55 17.09 -7.69
N GLU A 158 -19.53 17.09 -6.81
CA GLU A 158 -19.53 17.90 -5.59
C GLU A 158 -19.51 16.99 -4.35
N TRP A 159 -18.97 17.50 -3.26
CA TRP A 159 -18.97 16.78 -1.98
C TRP A 159 -20.42 16.58 -1.49
N PRO A 160 -20.81 15.39 -0.94
CA PRO A 160 -19.96 14.23 -0.61
C PRO A 160 -19.69 13.24 -1.75
N ASP A 161 -20.42 13.33 -2.89
CA ASP A 161 -20.37 12.36 -4.00
C ASP A 161 -19.30 12.67 -5.04
N THR A 162 -18.26 13.39 -4.64
CA THR A 162 -17.18 13.79 -5.56
C THR A 162 -16.37 12.61 -6.06
N ASN A 163 -16.00 12.64 -7.35
CA ASN A 163 -15.01 11.75 -7.94
C ASN A 163 -13.57 12.14 -7.55
N ASP A 164 -13.36 13.40 -7.14
CA ASP A 164 -12.08 13.88 -6.62
C ASP A 164 -12.01 13.75 -5.08
N PHE A 165 -12.26 12.55 -4.56
CA PHE A 165 -12.36 12.29 -3.12
C PHE A 165 -11.04 12.46 -2.34
N TYR A 166 -9.90 12.65 -3.02
CA TYR A 166 -8.64 13.11 -2.40
C TYR A 166 -8.43 14.62 -2.49
N GLY A 167 -9.26 15.32 -3.26
CA GLY A 167 -9.13 16.77 -3.45
C GLY A 167 -7.89 17.18 -4.26
N PHE A 168 -7.31 16.31 -5.06
CA PHE A 168 -6.09 16.58 -5.83
C PHE A 168 -6.29 17.69 -6.87
N LEU A 169 -7.52 17.88 -7.33
CA LEU A 169 -7.87 18.93 -8.30
C LEU A 169 -8.36 20.22 -7.64
N ASN A 170 -8.28 20.38 -6.33
CA ASN A 170 -8.69 21.62 -5.65
C ASN A 170 -7.86 22.84 -6.12
N TRP A 171 -6.66 22.60 -6.64
CA TRP A 171 -5.77 23.62 -7.21
C TRP A 171 -5.63 23.50 -8.74
N GLY A 172 -6.56 22.80 -9.40
CA GLY A 172 -6.59 22.60 -10.84
C GLY A 172 -5.76 21.40 -11.33
N TRP A 173 -5.94 21.06 -12.60
CA TRP A 173 -5.34 19.91 -13.25
C TRP A 173 -3.80 19.87 -13.19
N PRO A 174 -3.05 20.97 -13.45
CA PRO A 174 -1.60 20.93 -13.40
C PRO A 174 -1.07 20.49 -12.03
N VAL A 175 -1.67 21.01 -10.95
CA VAL A 175 -1.28 20.66 -9.59
C VAL A 175 -1.67 19.21 -9.25
N GLY A 176 -2.88 18.78 -9.65
CA GLY A 176 -3.32 17.40 -9.46
C GLY A 176 -2.42 16.38 -10.15
N ILE A 177 -2.01 16.63 -11.39
CA ILE A 177 -1.06 15.80 -12.13
C ILE A 177 0.30 15.79 -11.41
N GLY A 178 0.75 16.95 -10.91
CA GLY A 178 1.99 17.09 -10.14
C GLY A 178 1.97 16.25 -8.86
N ILE A 179 0.90 16.32 -8.07
CA ILE A 179 0.72 15.48 -6.86
C ILE A 179 0.81 14.00 -7.23
N PHE A 180 0.17 13.62 -8.33
CA PHE A 180 0.15 12.25 -8.80
C PHE A 180 1.53 11.75 -9.21
N ALA A 181 2.29 12.58 -9.93
CA ALA A 181 3.67 12.29 -10.29
C ALA A 181 4.55 12.11 -9.04
N VAL A 182 4.41 12.99 -8.05
CA VAL A 182 5.14 12.90 -6.77
C VAL A 182 4.82 11.59 -6.03
N ILE A 183 3.56 11.19 -5.93
CA ILE A 183 3.16 9.94 -5.29
C ILE A 183 3.77 8.73 -6.02
N THR A 184 3.72 8.71 -7.36
CA THR A 184 4.29 7.62 -8.16
C THR A 184 5.82 7.55 -8.03
N LEU A 185 6.51 8.71 -8.07
CA LEU A 185 7.96 8.79 -7.86
C LEU A 185 8.33 8.38 -6.43
N SER A 186 7.53 8.71 -5.44
CA SER A 186 7.72 8.27 -4.05
C SER A 186 7.60 6.76 -3.94
N ALA A 187 6.63 6.13 -4.61
CA ALA A 187 6.51 4.67 -4.64
C ALA A 187 7.75 4.01 -5.28
N PHE A 188 8.28 4.58 -6.37
CA PHE A 188 9.54 4.14 -6.96
C PHE A 188 10.73 4.31 -6.01
N GLY A 189 10.84 5.45 -5.34
CA GLY A 189 11.89 5.73 -4.34
C GLY A 189 11.84 4.74 -3.16
N VAL A 190 10.65 4.45 -2.64
CA VAL A 190 10.42 3.43 -1.60
C VAL A 190 10.86 2.04 -2.10
N ALA A 191 10.54 1.68 -3.35
CA ALA A 191 10.97 0.42 -3.93
C ALA A 191 12.50 0.33 -4.04
N CYS A 192 13.16 1.42 -4.42
CA CYS A 192 14.63 1.50 -4.46
C CYS A 192 15.24 1.33 -3.05
N ALA A 193 14.65 1.95 -2.03
CA ALA A 193 15.11 1.82 -0.65
C ALA A 193 14.98 0.37 -0.14
N PHE A 194 13.82 -0.27 -0.31
CA PHE A 194 13.64 -1.67 0.08
C PHE A 194 14.56 -2.62 -0.69
N ARG A 195 14.78 -2.38 -1.99
CA ARG A 195 15.75 -3.13 -2.78
C ARG A 195 17.15 -2.97 -2.22
N ALA A 196 17.59 -1.76 -1.92
CA ALA A 196 18.93 -1.49 -1.38
C ALA A 196 19.15 -2.20 -0.04
N ILE A 197 18.17 -2.14 0.88
CA ILE A 197 18.20 -2.82 2.17
C ILE A 197 18.30 -4.35 1.98
N SER A 198 17.47 -4.92 1.10
CA SER A 198 17.47 -6.36 0.83
C SER A 198 18.81 -6.82 0.24
N ASN A 199 19.36 -6.08 -0.72
CA ASN A 199 20.60 -6.45 -1.39
C ASN A 199 21.81 -6.32 -0.46
N LYS A 200 21.90 -5.26 0.36
CA LYS A 200 22.96 -5.11 1.36
C LYS A 200 22.98 -6.29 2.34
N ARG A 201 21.81 -6.73 2.82
CA ARG A 201 21.72 -7.89 3.74
C ARG A 201 22.09 -9.21 3.06
N SER A 202 21.97 -9.31 1.76
CA SER A 202 22.39 -10.47 0.99
C SER A 202 23.89 -10.57 0.80
N LEU A 203 24.61 -9.44 0.68
CA LEU A 203 26.06 -9.36 0.55
C LEU A 203 26.77 -9.73 1.85
N ASN A 204 26.36 -9.18 2.97
CA ASN A 204 26.97 -9.46 4.30
C ASN A 204 26.95 -10.94 4.71
N LYS A 205 26.21 -11.80 4.01
CA LYS A 205 26.21 -13.25 4.27
C LYS A 205 27.26 -14.00 3.46
N LYS A 206 27.83 -13.41 2.40
CA LYS A 206 28.89 -14.04 1.60
C LYS A 206 30.28 -13.86 2.23
N GLU A 207 30.37 -12.89 3.15
CA GLU A 207 31.60 -12.52 3.82
C GLU A 207 31.74 -13.11 5.24
N ALA A 208 30.67 -13.71 5.78
CA ALA A 208 30.63 -14.39 7.08
C ALA A 208 30.51 -15.92 6.89
#